data_91670aa9d60d4333746e05b1685abfee
#
_entry.id   91670aa9d60d4333746e05b1685abfee
#
_cell.length_a   1.000
_cell.length_b   1.000
_cell.length_c   1.000
_cell.angle_alpha   90.00
_cell.angle_beta   90.00
_cell.angle_gamma   90.00
#
_symmetry.space_group_name_H-M   'P 1'
#
loop_
_entity.id
_entity.type
_entity.pdbx_description
1 polymer ?
#
loop_
_entity_poly.entity_id
_entity_poly.type
_entity_poly.pdbx_seq_one_letter_code
_entity_poly.pdbx_strand_id
1 'polypeptide(L)'
;MKNLYHYTSRYQAEQIIQSGYLKLTPSNLIKPVDLRLVRYEDGNYGMVSDISDPIKPVVWLTDSLDASGHGLEAFNAPNFKKRIRITVPMKDSYKWWVTWAEKNRMNKIWFKAFTYGKRYGTWYVSEDPIMLDDVLLVEDLETGEILYDNPENIYLSA
;
A
#
# COMPACT_ATOMS: atom_id res chain seq x y z
N MET A 1 -18.73 -3.39 10.98
CA MET A 1 -17.79 -2.42 10.39
C MET A 1 -16.60 -3.14 9.82
N LYS A 2 -16.22 -2.82 8.59
CA LYS A 2 -15.09 -3.45 7.92
C LYS A 2 -13.78 -2.89 8.44
N ASN A 3 -12.79 -3.75 8.61
CA ASN A 3 -11.43 -3.36 8.95
C ASN A 3 -10.53 -3.51 7.73
N LEU A 4 -9.51 -2.66 7.68
CA LEU A 4 -8.43 -2.76 6.72
C LEU A 4 -7.12 -3.03 7.44
N TYR A 5 -6.16 -3.56 6.71
CA TYR A 5 -4.89 -4.01 7.28
C TYR A 5 -3.72 -3.45 6.48
N HIS A 6 -2.67 -3.08 7.20
CA HIS A 6 -1.38 -2.71 6.61
C HIS A 6 -0.34 -3.70 7.12
N TYR A 7 0.36 -4.34 6.21
CA TYR A 7 1.42 -5.29 6.54
C TYR A 7 2.77 -4.63 6.38
N THR A 8 3.64 -4.83 7.37
CA THR A 8 4.95 -4.19 7.38
C THR A 8 5.97 -5.01 8.19
N SER A 9 7.22 -4.55 8.23
CA SER A 9 8.27 -5.16 9.04
C SER A 9 8.18 -4.72 10.50
N ARG A 10 8.83 -5.49 11.37
CA ARG A 10 8.94 -5.15 12.79
C ARG A 10 9.59 -3.79 12.99
N TYR A 11 10.66 -3.50 12.27
CA TYR A 11 11.35 -2.22 12.34
C TYR A 11 10.42 -1.06 11.99
N GLN A 12 9.68 -1.16 10.88
CA GLN A 12 8.76 -0.11 10.45
C GLN A 12 7.62 0.07 11.45
N ALA A 13 7.10 -1.02 11.99
CA ALA A 13 6.04 -0.95 13.00
C ALA A 13 6.49 -0.19 14.26
N GLU A 14 7.71 -0.43 14.72
CA GLU A 14 8.27 0.29 15.85
C GLU A 14 8.43 1.78 15.55
N GLN A 15 8.84 2.13 14.33
CA GLN A 15 8.92 3.52 13.89
C GLN A 15 7.54 4.19 13.87
N ILE A 16 6.53 3.48 13.42
CA ILE A 16 5.14 3.97 13.39
C ILE A 16 4.65 4.26 14.81
N ILE A 17 4.89 3.36 15.73
CA ILE A 17 4.49 3.54 17.13
C ILE A 17 5.21 4.73 17.77
N GLN A 18 6.50 4.88 17.50
CA GLN A 18 7.29 6.00 18.03
C GLN A 18 6.87 7.35 17.43
N SER A 19 6.63 7.40 16.13
CA SER A 19 6.24 8.63 15.44
C SER A 19 4.78 9.02 15.66
N GLY A 20 3.93 8.03 15.95
CA GLY A 20 2.50 8.24 16.15
C GLY A 20 1.67 8.22 14.87
N TYR A 21 2.23 7.82 13.72
CA TYR A 21 1.49 7.76 12.47
C TYR A 21 2.14 6.84 11.44
N LEU A 22 1.29 6.33 10.52
CA LEU A 22 1.75 5.66 9.30
C LEU A 22 2.01 6.73 8.25
N LYS A 23 3.25 6.89 7.84
CA LYS A 23 3.62 7.88 6.82
C LYS A 23 3.25 7.42 5.43
N LEU A 24 3.00 8.39 4.56
CA LEU A 24 2.87 8.14 3.13
C LEU A 24 4.20 7.60 2.60
N THR A 25 4.13 6.54 1.82
CA THR A 25 5.31 6.01 1.15
C THR A 25 5.27 6.42 -0.32
N PRO A 26 6.41 6.85 -0.88
CA PRO A 26 6.50 7.03 -2.32
C PRO A 26 6.13 5.70 -2.97
N SER A 27 5.14 5.74 -3.83
CA SER A 27 4.76 4.55 -4.56
C SER A 27 5.89 4.17 -5.51
N ASN A 28 6.32 2.91 -5.45
CA ASN A 28 7.20 2.36 -6.48
C ASN A 28 6.50 2.27 -7.84
N LEU A 29 5.21 2.55 -7.84
CA LEU A 29 4.42 2.75 -9.04
C LEU A 29 4.69 4.14 -9.54
N ILE A 30 5.88 4.31 -10.06
CA ILE A 30 6.22 5.52 -10.77
C ILE A 30 5.22 5.64 -11.91
N LYS A 31 4.54 6.77 -11.92
CA LYS A 31 3.69 7.18 -13.01
C LYS A 31 4.46 7.03 -14.32
N PRO A 32 3.76 6.73 -15.31
CA PRO A 32 4.15 5.89 -16.38
C PRO A 32 5.44 6.34 -16.93
N VAL A 33 6.32 5.52 -16.70
CA VAL A 33 7.33 5.37 -17.68
C VAL A 33 6.59 4.83 -18.91
N ASP A 34 5.81 5.66 -19.55
CA ASP A 34 5.45 5.41 -20.93
C ASP A 34 6.75 5.58 -21.69
N LEU A 35 7.54 4.52 -21.63
CA LEU A 35 8.73 4.42 -22.45
C LEU A 35 8.25 4.42 -23.89
N ARG A 36 8.50 5.52 -24.58
CA ARG A 36 8.27 5.55 -26.01
C ARG A 36 9.60 5.44 -26.76
N LEU A 37 9.55 4.74 -27.84
CA LEU A 37 10.68 4.65 -28.75
C LEU A 37 10.80 5.96 -29.52
N VAL A 38 11.96 6.58 -29.41
CA VAL A 38 12.27 7.83 -30.13
C VAL A 38 13.45 7.58 -31.07
N ARG A 39 13.36 8.11 -32.29
CA ARG A 39 14.45 8.09 -33.24
C ARG A 39 15.21 9.41 -33.12
N TYR A 40 16.49 9.33 -32.82
CA TYR A 40 17.37 10.49 -32.78
C TYR A 40 17.85 10.90 -34.18
N GLU A 41 18.35 12.14 -34.29
CA GLU A 41 18.83 12.68 -35.58
C GLU A 41 19.97 11.87 -36.19
N ASP A 42 20.77 11.20 -35.37
CA ASP A 42 21.87 10.33 -35.82
C ASP A 42 21.41 8.98 -36.35
N GLY A 43 20.08 8.73 -36.36
CA GLY A 43 19.50 7.48 -36.82
C GLY A 43 19.39 6.40 -35.74
N ASN A 44 19.92 6.62 -34.55
CA ASN A 44 19.79 5.70 -33.42
C ASN A 44 18.42 5.83 -32.76
N TYR A 45 17.98 4.74 -32.12
CA TYR A 45 16.75 4.71 -31.36
C TYR A 45 17.07 4.68 -29.86
N GLY A 46 16.23 5.32 -29.09
CA GLY A 46 16.31 5.29 -27.64
C GLY A 46 14.93 5.26 -27.02
N MET A 47 14.85 4.82 -25.78
CA MET A 47 13.62 4.84 -25.01
C MET A 47 13.59 6.11 -24.17
N VAL A 48 12.56 6.91 -24.37
CA VAL A 48 12.36 8.16 -23.62
C VAL A 48 11.15 7.98 -22.73
N SER A 49 11.32 8.38 -21.50
CA SER A 49 10.25 8.40 -20.51
C SER A 49 9.52 9.74 -20.59
N ASP A 50 8.24 9.71 -20.90
CA ASP A 50 7.36 10.87 -20.70
C ASP A 50 7.05 10.96 -19.19
N ILE A 51 7.99 11.45 -18.42
CA ILE A 51 7.81 11.64 -17.01
C ILE A 51 6.92 12.83 -16.79
N SER A 52 5.69 12.56 -16.53
CA SER A 52 4.86 13.44 -15.76
C SER A 52 5.03 13.08 -14.28
N ASP A 53 4.53 13.93 -13.40
CA ASP A 53 4.63 13.84 -11.96
C ASP A 53 4.51 12.42 -11.39
N PRO A 54 5.28 12.06 -10.37
CA PRO A 54 5.15 10.76 -9.73
C PRO A 54 3.74 10.56 -9.18
N ILE A 55 3.29 9.31 -9.14
CA ILE A 55 2.03 8.99 -8.49
C ILE A 55 2.12 9.44 -7.04
N LYS A 56 1.08 10.13 -6.61
CA LYS A 56 0.96 10.65 -5.26
C LYS A 56 1.27 9.56 -4.22
N PRO A 57 2.14 9.84 -3.24
CA PRO A 57 2.41 8.86 -2.20
C PRO A 57 1.15 8.56 -1.38
N VAL A 58 1.01 7.32 -0.97
CA VAL A 58 -0.17 6.85 -0.24
C VAL A 58 0.24 5.84 0.84
N VAL A 59 -0.70 5.53 1.73
CA VAL A 59 -0.63 4.36 2.60
C VAL A 59 -1.46 3.26 1.96
N TRP A 60 -0.85 2.11 1.70
CA TRP A 60 -1.53 0.95 1.16
C TRP A 60 -2.19 0.12 2.25
N LEU A 61 -3.45 -0.23 2.04
CA LEU A 61 -4.25 -1.04 2.95
C LEU A 61 -4.90 -2.18 2.17
N THR A 62 -5.23 -3.26 2.86
CA THR A 62 -5.95 -4.39 2.26
C THR A 62 -7.06 -4.88 3.18
N ASP A 63 -8.14 -5.41 2.62
CA ASP A 63 -9.19 -6.03 3.41
C ASP A 63 -8.93 -7.52 3.71
N SER A 64 -7.81 -8.06 3.24
CA SER A 64 -7.45 -9.46 3.42
C SER A 64 -6.72 -9.69 4.74
N LEU A 65 -7.24 -10.60 5.55
CA LEU A 65 -6.57 -11.08 6.77
C LEU A 65 -5.46 -12.07 6.47
N ASP A 66 -5.49 -12.66 5.30
CA ASP A 66 -4.52 -13.67 4.90
C ASP A 66 -3.36 -13.02 4.16
N ALA A 67 -2.20 -12.99 4.82
CA ALA A 67 -0.99 -12.43 4.24
C ALA A 67 -0.51 -13.18 2.99
N SER A 68 -0.91 -14.41 2.79
CA SER A 68 -0.52 -15.20 1.63
C SER A 68 -1.33 -14.90 0.38
N GLY A 69 -2.45 -14.21 0.50
CA GLY A 69 -3.37 -14.03 -0.62
C GLY A 69 -3.62 -12.59 -1.03
N HIS A 70 -2.93 -11.62 -0.47
CA HIS A 70 -3.28 -10.21 -0.67
C HIS A 70 -2.48 -9.49 -1.75
N GLY A 71 -1.71 -10.21 -2.56
CA GLY A 71 -1.00 -9.62 -3.69
C GLY A 71 0.44 -9.22 -3.43
N LEU A 72 0.91 -9.18 -2.18
CA LEU A 72 2.34 -8.92 -1.88
C LEU A 72 3.25 -10.00 -2.47
N GLU A 73 2.75 -11.20 -2.66
CA GLU A 73 3.50 -12.30 -3.27
C GLU A 73 3.82 -12.03 -4.75
N ALA A 74 2.95 -11.34 -5.46
CA ALA A 74 3.16 -11.00 -6.86
C ALA A 74 4.38 -10.11 -7.08
N PHE A 75 4.84 -9.42 -6.05
CA PHE A 75 5.99 -8.52 -6.09
C PHE A 75 7.20 -9.07 -5.34
N ASN A 76 7.20 -10.37 -5.03
CA ASN A 76 8.28 -11.00 -4.26
C ASN A 76 8.59 -10.25 -2.96
N ALA A 77 7.57 -9.71 -2.31
CA ALA A 77 7.76 -9.02 -1.05
C ALA A 77 8.39 -9.97 -0.02
N PRO A 78 9.49 -9.58 0.64
CA PRO A 78 10.14 -10.43 1.62
C PRO A 78 9.18 -10.77 2.78
N ASN A 79 9.32 -11.95 3.36
CA ASN A 79 8.45 -12.40 4.46
C ASN A 79 8.46 -11.44 5.66
N PHE A 80 9.59 -10.75 5.92
CA PHE A 80 9.65 -9.81 7.03
C PHE A 80 8.69 -8.63 6.88
N LYS A 81 8.29 -8.27 5.65
CA LYS A 81 7.29 -7.22 5.38
C LYS A 81 5.86 -7.68 5.61
N LYS A 82 5.64 -8.96 5.88
CA LYS A 82 4.34 -9.54 6.19
C LYS A 82 4.21 -9.89 7.67
N ARG A 83 5.22 -9.61 8.44
CA ARG A 83 5.34 -10.04 9.85
C ARG A 83 4.38 -9.28 10.76
N ILE A 84 4.23 -7.99 10.55
CA ILE A 84 3.40 -7.13 11.40
C ILE A 84 2.11 -6.77 10.67
N ARG A 85 1.00 -6.94 11.35
CA ARG A 85 -0.31 -6.54 10.84
C ARG A 85 -0.83 -5.38 11.67
N ILE A 86 -1.11 -4.27 10.99
CA ILE A 86 -1.71 -3.07 11.56
C ILE A 86 -3.17 -3.03 11.12
N THR A 87 -4.08 -3.03 12.09
CA THR A 87 -5.52 -3.03 11.84
C THR A 87 -6.07 -1.63 12.02
N VAL A 88 -6.79 -1.14 11.01
CA VAL A 88 -7.46 0.16 11.04
C VAL A 88 -8.92 -0.01 10.62
N PRO A 89 -9.86 0.74 11.20
CA PRO A 89 -11.24 0.70 10.74
C PRO A 89 -11.35 1.38 9.37
N MET A 90 -12.25 0.90 8.53
CA MET A 90 -12.53 1.50 7.23
C MET A 90 -13.05 2.93 7.42
N LYS A 91 -12.56 3.85 6.59
CA LYS A 91 -13.05 5.23 6.51
C LYS A 91 -13.47 5.55 5.09
N ASP A 92 -14.42 6.45 4.94
CA ASP A 92 -14.90 6.91 3.64
C ASP A 92 -13.80 7.60 2.81
N SER A 93 -12.79 8.15 3.47
CA SER A 93 -11.63 8.76 2.81
C SER A 93 -10.67 7.75 2.19
N TYR A 94 -10.73 6.48 2.59
CA TYR A 94 -9.92 5.43 1.99
C TYR A 94 -10.54 5.02 0.66
N LYS A 95 -9.72 5.00 -0.38
CA LYS A 95 -10.19 4.78 -1.75
C LYS A 95 -9.80 3.39 -2.23
N TRP A 96 -10.72 2.75 -2.93
CA TRP A 96 -10.38 1.52 -3.62
C TRP A 96 -9.29 1.80 -4.65
N TRP A 97 -8.24 1.01 -4.65
CA TRP A 97 -7.05 1.31 -5.44
C TRP A 97 -7.30 1.38 -6.94
N VAL A 98 -8.26 0.59 -7.46
CA VAL A 98 -8.57 0.58 -8.90
C VAL A 98 -9.09 1.94 -9.35
N THR A 99 -10.05 2.50 -8.63
CA THR A 99 -10.61 3.82 -8.91
C THR A 99 -9.55 4.91 -8.76
N TRP A 100 -8.76 4.83 -7.70
CA TRP A 100 -7.67 5.78 -7.45
C TRP A 100 -6.61 5.72 -8.55
N ALA A 101 -6.22 4.51 -8.98
CA ALA A 101 -5.22 4.31 -10.03
C ALA A 101 -5.69 4.88 -11.38
N GLU A 102 -6.94 4.67 -11.73
CA GLU A 102 -7.53 5.22 -12.95
C GLU A 102 -7.54 6.74 -12.92
N LYS A 103 -7.97 7.33 -11.80
CA LYS A 103 -8.02 8.78 -11.62
C LYS A 103 -6.62 9.41 -11.69
N ASN A 104 -5.60 8.72 -11.21
CA ASN A 104 -4.22 9.20 -11.19
C ASN A 104 -3.42 8.74 -12.42
N ARG A 105 -4.09 8.19 -13.41
CA ARG A 105 -3.51 7.76 -14.69
C ARG A 105 -2.32 6.82 -14.53
N MET A 106 -2.51 5.80 -13.73
CA MET A 106 -1.50 4.77 -13.53
C MET A 106 -1.14 4.10 -14.86
N ASN A 107 0.14 3.79 -15.05
CA ASN A 107 0.62 3.10 -16.25
C ASN A 107 -0.10 1.77 -16.43
N LYS A 108 -0.55 1.50 -17.66
CA LYS A 108 -1.28 0.28 -18.01
C LYS A 108 -0.50 -1.00 -17.74
N ILE A 109 0.81 -0.96 -17.92
CA ILE A 109 1.67 -2.13 -17.65
C ILE A 109 1.66 -2.45 -16.16
N TRP A 110 1.83 -1.45 -15.32
CA TRP A 110 1.75 -1.59 -13.87
C TRP A 110 0.35 -1.99 -13.41
N PHE A 111 -0.67 -1.37 -14.00
CA PHE A 111 -2.05 -1.72 -13.72
C PHE A 111 -2.32 -3.20 -14.01
N LYS A 112 -1.86 -3.70 -15.16
CA LYS A 112 -1.99 -5.13 -15.50
C LYS A 112 -1.23 -6.02 -14.52
N ALA A 113 -0.02 -5.64 -14.11
CA ALA A 113 0.75 -6.38 -13.13
C ALA A 113 0.02 -6.49 -11.79
N PHE A 114 -0.61 -5.40 -11.35
CA PHE A 114 -1.39 -5.37 -10.11
C PHE A 114 -2.71 -6.11 -10.19
N THR A 115 -3.32 -6.17 -11.36
CA THR A 115 -4.58 -6.89 -11.57
C THR A 115 -4.36 -8.36 -11.90
N TYR A 116 -3.11 -8.78 -12.05
CA TYR A 116 -2.78 -10.17 -12.25
C TYR A 116 -3.03 -10.96 -10.98
N GLY A 117 -3.99 -11.85 -11.02
CA GLY A 117 -4.37 -12.66 -9.88
C GLY A 117 -5.76 -12.31 -9.33
N LYS A 118 -6.30 -13.22 -8.54
CA LYS A 118 -7.71 -13.17 -8.11
C LYS A 118 -7.99 -12.17 -6.97
N ARG A 119 -6.96 -11.54 -6.38
CA ARG A 119 -7.11 -10.73 -5.17
C ARG A 119 -6.71 -9.27 -5.32
N TYR A 120 -6.61 -8.80 -6.56
CA TYR A 120 -6.30 -7.39 -6.80
C TYR A 120 -7.35 -6.43 -6.21
N GLY A 121 -8.57 -6.90 -6.04
CA GLY A 121 -9.67 -6.08 -5.51
C GLY A 121 -9.64 -5.85 -4.01
N THR A 122 -8.66 -6.41 -3.29
CA THR A 122 -8.58 -6.29 -1.83
C THR A 122 -7.87 -5.02 -1.36
N TRP A 123 -7.29 -4.24 -2.26
CA TRP A 123 -6.44 -3.11 -1.93
C TRP A 123 -7.18 -1.79 -1.88
N TYR A 124 -6.79 -0.97 -0.90
CA TYR A 124 -7.26 0.39 -0.69
C TYR A 124 -6.08 1.31 -0.45
N VAL A 125 -6.27 2.61 -0.65
CA VAL A 125 -5.24 3.61 -0.41
C VAL A 125 -5.77 4.73 0.47
N SER A 126 -4.90 5.24 1.33
CA SER A 126 -5.10 6.50 2.03
C SER A 126 -4.16 7.54 1.45
N GLU A 127 -4.69 8.68 1.04
CA GLU A 127 -3.88 9.80 0.53
C GLU A 127 -3.29 10.64 1.66
N ASP A 128 -3.74 10.42 2.89
CA ASP A 128 -3.25 11.11 4.07
C ASP A 128 -2.55 10.11 5.02
N PRO A 129 -1.58 10.58 5.82
CA PRO A 129 -1.01 9.75 6.88
C PRO A 129 -2.10 9.23 7.80
N ILE A 130 -1.94 8.01 8.28
CA ILE A 130 -2.89 7.41 9.23
C ILE A 130 -2.33 7.60 10.63
N MET A 131 -3.05 8.35 11.45
CA MET A 131 -2.64 8.61 12.83
C MET A 131 -2.83 7.37 13.69
N LEU A 132 -1.95 7.20 14.67
CA LEU A 132 -2.00 6.04 15.56
C LEU A 132 -3.33 5.96 16.33
N ASP A 133 -3.95 7.11 16.59
CA ASP A 133 -5.29 7.18 17.22
C ASP A 133 -6.36 6.46 16.38
N ASP A 134 -6.17 6.36 15.08
CA ASP A 134 -7.08 5.65 14.17
C ASP A 134 -6.73 4.17 14.02
N VAL A 135 -5.62 3.72 14.62
CA VAL A 135 -5.19 2.33 14.59
C VAL A 135 -5.83 1.58 15.76
N LEU A 136 -6.40 0.41 15.47
CA LEU A 136 -6.99 -0.44 16.50
C LEU A 136 -5.97 -1.35 17.16
N LEU A 137 -5.08 -1.93 16.38
CA LEU A 137 -4.20 -2.99 16.84
C LEU A 137 -2.96 -3.05 15.97
N VAL A 138 -1.79 -3.26 16.60
CA VAL A 138 -0.53 -3.61 15.91
C VAL A 138 -0.03 -4.90 16.54
N GLU A 139 0.07 -5.94 15.73
CA GLU A 139 0.42 -7.27 16.21
C GLU A 139 1.52 -7.93 15.39
N ASP A 140 2.38 -8.64 16.07
CA ASP A 140 3.43 -9.45 15.45
C ASP A 140 2.87 -10.85 15.17
N LEU A 141 2.66 -11.18 13.90
CA LEU A 141 2.08 -12.46 13.50
C LEU A 141 3.02 -13.63 13.70
N GLU A 142 4.32 -13.36 13.80
CA GLU A 142 5.32 -14.40 14.03
C GLU A 142 5.39 -14.82 15.48
N THR A 143 5.32 -13.86 16.41
CA THR A 143 5.46 -14.11 17.86
C THR A 143 4.14 -14.08 18.61
N GLY A 144 3.09 -13.50 18.04
CA GLY A 144 1.83 -13.25 18.72
C GLY A 144 1.84 -12.04 19.65
N GLU A 145 2.95 -11.30 19.71
CA GLU A 145 3.08 -10.13 20.57
C GLU A 145 2.18 -8.98 20.07
N ILE A 146 1.50 -8.35 21.01
CA ILE A 146 0.74 -7.13 20.75
C ILE A 146 1.66 -5.93 21.00
N LEU A 147 1.97 -5.17 19.95
CA LEU A 147 2.85 -4.01 20.03
C LEU A 147 2.11 -2.73 20.40
N TYR A 148 0.87 -2.65 20.03
CA TYR A 148 0.00 -1.51 20.31
C TYR A 148 -1.44 -1.99 20.31
N ASP A 149 -2.17 -1.61 21.35
CA ASP A 149 -3.59 -1.88 21.48
C ASP A 149 -4.26 -0.56 21.85
N ASN A 150 -5.14 -0.09 20.98
CA ASN A 150 -5.81 1.19 21.19
C ASN A 150 -6.70 1.09 22.43
N PRO A 151 -6.55 2.00 23.43
CA PRO A 151 -7.38 1.98 24.63
C PRO A 151 -8.88 2.06 24.33
N GLU A 152 -9.28 2.63 23.20
CA GLU A 152 -10.67 2.74 22.79
C GLU A 152 -11.16 1.57 21.95
N ASN A 153 -10.32 0.57 21.71
CA ASN A 153 -10.64 -0.58 20.87
C ASN A 153 -11.88 -1.34 21.36
N ILE A 154 -12.10 -1.40 22.67
CA ILE A 154 -13.27 -2.04 23.28
C ILE A 154 -14.56 -1.41 22.76
N TYR A 155 -14.58 -0.11 22.55
CA TYR A 155 -15.75 0.62 22.05
C TYR A 155 -15.92 0.50 20.55
N LEU A 156 -14.83 0.30 19.81
CA LEU A 156 -14.83 0.22 18.36
C LEU A 156 -15.11 -1.20 17.86
N SER A 157 -14.80 -2.22 18.65
CA SER A 157 -14.99 -3.63 18.29
C SER A 157 -16.31 -4.22 18.80
N ALA A 158 -17.05 -3.49 19.57
CA ALA A 158 -18.33 -3.95 20.13
C ALA A 158 -19.47 -3.91 19.11
#